data_7860f5dab8d91add0df731cf60be3982
#
_entry.id   7860f5dab8d91add0df731cf60be3982
#
_cell.length_a   1.000
_cell.length_b   1.000
_cell.length_c   1.000
_cell.angle_alpha   90.00
_cell.angle_beta   90.00
_cell.angle_gamma   90.00
#
_symmetry.space_group_name_H-M   'P 1'
#
loop_
_entity.id
_entity.type
_entity.pdbx_description
1 polymer ?
#
loop_
_entity_poly.entity_id
_entity_poly.type
_entity_poly.pdbx_seq_one_letter_code
_entity_poly.pdbx_strand_id
1 'polypeptide(L)'
;MNITITPAQPEQFAALRAIELAAFDTLRLAGAVRGEASAASLDELGALLEEGVLLTALTPEAVPVGFAAGSMEENWLHIAEVDVHPDWQRQGVGTQLMRAILDTGRARGLVGATLTTDRLAAFNARFYATLGFEIIEGSARPCHLADRITDEINSGFDPARRVAMLMRF
;
A
#
# COMPACT_ATOMS: atom_id res chain seq x y z
N MET A 1 22.35 -2.25 3.05
CA MET A 1 21.57 -2.53 4.26
C MET A 1 20.72 -3.76 3.99
N ASN A 2 20.69 -4.73 4.90
CA ASN A 2 20.03 -6.02 4.63
C ASN A 2 18.63 -6.00 5.27
N ILE A 3 17.59 -5.80 4.44
CA ILE A 3 16.19 -5.87 4.85
C ILE A 3 15.62 -7.21 4.41
N THR A 4 14.89 -7.87 5.29
CA THR A 4 14.19 -9.12 4.99
C THR A 4 12.70 -8.86 4.95
N ILE A 5 12.02 -9.31 3.89
CA ILE A 5 10.56 -9.23 3.76
C ILE A 5 9.97 -10.59 4.11
N THR A 6 9.05 -10.61 5.08
CA THR A 6 8.37 -11.82 5.55
C THR A 6 6.87 -11.58 5.72
N PRO A 7 6.02 -12.62 5.73
CA PRO A 7 4.67 -12.48 6.25
C PRO A 7 4.71 -11.87 7.67
N ALA A 8 3.81 -10.91 7.94
CA ALA A 8 3.72 -10.29 9.25
C ALA A 8 3.31 -11.28 10.33
N GLN A 9 3.63 -10.97 11.57
CA GLN A 9 3.20 -11.73 12.74
C GLN A 9 2.33 -10.84 13.63
N PRO A 10 1.33 -11.40 14.35
CA PRO A 10 0.45 -10.59 15.20
C PRO A 10 1.19 -9.73 16.23
N GLU A 11 2.32 -10.19 16.75
CA GLU A 11 3.16 -9.46 17.71
C GLU A 11 3.76 -8.17 17.11
N GLN A 12 3.79 -8.05 15.78
CA GLN A 12 4.31 -6.89 15.07
C GLN A 12 3.24 -5.81 14.83
N PHE A 13 1.95 -6.11 14.98
CA PHE A 13 0.84 -5.20 14.61
C PHE A 13 0.95 -3.81 15.26
N ALA A 14 1.35 -3.74 16.53
CA ALA A 14 1.56 -2.46 17.20
C ALA A 14 2.66 -1.62 16.51
N ALA A 15 3.73 -2.27 16.04
CA ALA A 15 4.81 -1.61 15.31
C ALA A 15 4.36 -1.18 13.90
N LEU A 16 3.57 -2.01 13.20
CA LEU A 16 3.02 -1.66 11.89
C LEU A 16 2.13 -0.42 11.96
N ARG A 17 1.25 -0.35 12.95
CA ARG A 17 0.42 0.83 13.22
C ARG A 17 1.24 2.09 13.52
N ALA A 18 2.32 1.96 14.29
CA ALA A 18 3.22 3.09 14.56
C ALA A 18 3.93 3.57 13.29
N ILE A 19 4.31 2.66 12.38
CA ILE A 19 4.90 2.99 11.08
C ILE A 19 3.89 3.74 10.21
N GLU A 20 2.65 3.27 10.13
CA GLU A 20 1.56 3.90 9.36
C GLU A 20 1.31 5.35 9.83
N LEU A 21 1.18 5.55 11.14
CA LEU A 21 1.04 6.89 11.73
C LEU A 21 2.23 7.80 11.43
N ALA A 22 3.46 7.30 11.49
CA ALA A 22 4.66 8.07 11.18
C ALA A 22 4.76 8.39 9.67
N ALA A 23 4.36 7.47 8.80
CA ALA A 23 4.31 7.66 7.36
C ALA A 23 3.23 8.67 6.96
N PHE A 24 2.07 8.68 7.63
CA PHE A 24 1.00 9.65 7.42
C PHE A 24 1.49 11.10 7.56
N ASP A 25 2.31 11.38 8.56
CA ASP A 25 2.87 12.72 8.75
C ASP A 25 3.72 13.18 7.56
N THR A 26 4.44 12.26 6.93
CA THR A 26 5.21 12.54 5.69
C THR A 26 4.26 12.90 4.54
N LEU A 27 3.16 12.18 4.38
CA LEU A 27 2.15 12.45 3.36
C LEU A 27 1.42 13.77 3.62
N ARG A 28 1.13 14.08 4.86
CA ARG A 28 0.49 15.34 5.28
C ARG A 28 1.38 16.54 4.96
N LEU A 29 2.67 16.46 5.27
CA LEU A 29 3.64 17.51 4.94
C LEU A 29 3.78 17.72 3.43
N ALA A 30 3.63 16.67 2.63
CA ALA A 30 3.60 16.73 1.18
C ALA A 30 2.25 17.21 0.60
N GLY A 31 1.24 17.48 1.44
CA GLY A 31 -0.09 17.92 1.02
C GLY A 31 -0.93 16.83 0.34
N ALA A 32 -0.53 15.56 0.47
CA ALA A 32 -1.21 14.41 -0.14
C ALA A 32 -2.43 13.93 0.66
N VAL A 33 -2.43 14.17 1.97
CA VAL A 33 -3.52 13.84 2.89
C VAL A 33 -3.82 15.00 3.82
N ARG A 34 -5.04 15.02 4.37
CA ARG A 34 -5.52 16.03 5.33
C ARG A 34 -6.15 15.33 6.52
N GLY A 35 -6.29 16.04 7.64
CA GLY A 35 -6.95 15.55 8.84
C GLY A 35 -5.99 14.91 9.85
N GLU A 36 -6.57 14.16 10.77
CA GLU A 36 -5.83 13.44 11.80
C GLU A 36 -5.31 12.11 11.25
N ALA A 37 -4.12 11.72 11.70
CA ALA A 37 -3.54 10.42 11.38
C ALA A 37 -4.41 9.30 11.97
N SER A 38 -4.72 8.31 11.15
CA SER A 38 -5.34 7.07 11.60
C SER A 38 -4.51 5.89 11.11
N ALA A 39 -4.56 4.80 11.83
CA ALA A 39 -3.93 3.55 11.44
C ALA A 39 -4.93 2.40 11.52
N ALA A 40 -4.75 1.39 10.69
CA ALA A 40 -5.55 0.19 10.68
C ALA A 40 -5.69 -0.38 12.12
N SER A 41 -6.87 -0.85 12.47
CA SER A 41 -7.10 -1.54 13.74
C SER A 41 -6.38 -2.90 13.78
N LEU A 42 -6.25 -3.48 14.96
CA LEU A 42 -5.69 -4.83 15.10
C LEU A 42 -6.53 -5.88 14.37
N ASP A 43 -7.85 -5.71 14.35
CA ASP A 43 -8.78 -6.62 13.68
C ASP A 43 -8.62 -6.52 12.15
N GLU A 44 -8.46 -5.30 11.60
CA GLU A 44 -8.19 -5.10 10.16
C GLU A 44 -6.86 -5.72 9.74
N LEU A 45 -5.79 -5.54 10.54
CA LEU A 45 -4.50 -6.19 10.28
C LEU A 45 -4.61 -7.71 10.37
N GLY A 46 -5.39 -8.23 11.32
CA GLY A 46 -5.69 -9.65 11.44
C GLY A 46 -6.39 -10.21 10.20
N ALA A 47 -7.42 -9.53 9.72
CA ALA A 47 -8.14 -9.92 8.50
C ALA A 47 -7.22 -9.89 7.26
N LEU A 48 -6.37 -8.87 7.12
CA LEU A 48 -5.38 -8.80 6.03
C LEU A 48 -4.36 -9.93 6.10
N LEU A 49 -3.96 -10.35 7.31
CA LEU A 49 -3.05 -11.48 7.49
C LEU A 49 -3.70 -12.82 7.11
N GLU A 50 -4.96 -13.03 7.48
CA GLU A 50 -5.69 -14.30 7.28
C GLU A 50 -6.25 -14.42 5.85
N GLU A 51 -6.88 -13.39 5.33
CA GLU A 51 -7.64 -13.41 4.09
C GLU A 51 -6.93 -12.72 2.91
N GLY A 52 -6.03 -11.80 3.22
CA GLY A 52 -5.31 -10.98 2.26
C GLY A 52 -3.83 -11.32 2.13
N VAL A 53 -3.02 -10.28 2.08
CA VAL A 53 -1.56 -10.31 2.18
C VAL A 53 -1.12 -9.22 3.14
N LEU A 54 -0.34 -9.59 4.15
CA LEU A 54 0.31 -8.65 5.04
C LEU A 54 1.79 -9.03 5.20
N LEU A 55 2.68 -8.18 4.67
CA LEU A 55 4.13 -8.39 4.67
C LEU A 55 4.81 -7.32 5.52
N THR A 56 5.84 -7.71 6.26
CA THR A 56 6.67 -6.82 7.06
C THR A 56 8.10 -6.78 6.54
N ALA A 57 8.69 -5.59 6.50
CA ALA A 57 10.11 -5.36 6.26
C ALA A 57 10.84 -5.30 7.60
N LEU A 58 11.81 -6.18 7.79
CA LEU A 58 12.57 -6.34 9.04
C LEU A 58 14.04 -5.98 8.85
N THR A 59 14.61 -5.31 9.84
CA THR A 59 16.07 -5.18 9.97
C THR A 59 16.71 -6.52 10.35
N PRO A 60 18.07 -6.64 10.32
CA PRO A 60 18.76 -7.82 10.81
C PRO A 60 18.47 -8.15 12.28
N GLU A 61 18.10 -7.14 13.07
CA GLU A 61 17.72 -7.27 14.49
C GLU A 61 16.22 -7.59 14.66
N ALA A 62 15.54 -7.96 13.57
CA ALA A 62 14.10 -8.26 13.51
C ALA A 62 13.18 -7.10 13.92
N VAL A 63 13.60 -5.85 13.73
CA VAL A 63 12.78 -4.66 13.99
C VAL A 63 11.96 -4.33 12.74
N PRO A 64 10.61 -4.20 12.82
CA PRO A 64 9.76 -3.73 11.72
C PRO A 64 10.09 -2.27 11.34
N VAL A 65 10.29 -2.04 10.03
CA VAL A 65 10.61 -0.71 9.48
C VAL A 65 9.72 -0.31 8.31
N GLY A 66 8.83 -1.19 7.89
CA GLY A 66 7.84 -0.96 6.85
C GLY A 66 6.93 -2.17 6.70
N PHE A 67 5.82 -1.99 6.00
CA PHE A 67 4.91 -3.08 5.67
C PHE A 67 4.19 -2.82 4.35
N ALA A 68 3.63 -3.89 3.78
CA ALA A 68 2.72 -3.84 2.64
C ALA A 68 1.51 -4.70 2.94
N ALA A 69 0.33 -4.16 2.64
CA ALA A 69 -0.95 -4.83 2.86
C ALA A 69 -1.79 -4.82 1.58
N GLY A 70 -2.50 -5.90 1.32
CA GLY A 70 -3.41 -6.01 0.19
C GLY A 70 -4.54 -6.99 0.42
N SER A 71 -5.68 -6.72 -0.20
CA SER A 71 -6.86 -7.59 -0.24
C SER A 71 -7.01 -8.28 -1.59
N MET A 72 -7.75 -9.39 -1.61
CA MET A 72 -8.13 -10.06 -2.85
C MET A 72 -9.47 -9.48 -3.32
N GLU A 73 -9.46 -8.82 -4.47
CA GLU A 73 -10.65 -8.25 -5.07
C GLU A 73 -10.93 -8.97 -6.40
N GLU A 74 -11.90 -9.88 -6.40
CA GLU A 74 -12.14 -10.79 -7.52
C GLU A 74 -10.84 -11.58 -7.85
N ASN A 75 -10.26 -11.36 -9.02
CA ASN A 75 -9.00 -11.96 -9.44
C ASN A 75 -7.81 -10.99 -9.39
N TRP A 76 -7.94 -9.88 -8.66
CA TRP A 76 -6.90 -8.85 -8.51
C TRP A 76 -6.34 -8.82 -7.11
N LEU A 77 -5.07 -8.48 -6.98
CA LEU A 77 -4.49 -8.04 -5.72
C LEU A 77 -4.70 -6.53 -5.60
N HIS A 78 -5.59 -6.09 -4.71
CA HIS A 78 -5.66 -4.67 -4.38
C HIS A 78 -4.65 -4.32 -3.29
N ILE A 79 -3.66 -3.49 -3.63
CA ILE A 79 -2.66 -3.02 -2.66
C ILE A 79 -3.29 -1.87 -1.90
N ALA A 80 -3.59 -2.11 -0.62
CA ALA A 80 -4.27 -1.17 0.26
C ALA A 80 -3.28 -0.17 0.88
N GLU A 81 -2.14 -0.68 1.38
CA GLU A 81 -1.14 0.11 2.08
C GLU A 81 0.28 -0.33 1.71
N VAL A 82 1.19 0.62 1.60
CA VAL A 82 2.65 0.39 1.59
C VAL A 82 3.32 1.51 2.34
N ASP A 83 3.68 1.26 3.57
CA ASP A 83 4.27 2.24 4.45
C ASP A 83 5.68 1.86 4.87
N VAL A 84 6.53 2.87 4.94
CA VAL A 84 7.91 2.77 5.41
C VAL A 84 8.14 3.87 6.44
N HIS A 85 8.69 3.51 7.59
CA HIS A 85 9.06 4.46 8.63
C HIS A 85 9.94 5.58 8.03
N PRO A 86 9.72 6.86 8.37
CA PRO A 86 10.44 7.99 7.77
C PRO A 86 11.96 7.84 7.75
N ASP A 87 12.56 7.30 8.82
CA ASP A 87 14.01 7.07 8.91
C ASP A 87 14.56 6.03 7.92
N TRP A 88 13.66 5.21 7.34
CA TRP A 88 13.99 4.13 6.41
C TRP A 88 13.51 4.38 4.98
N GLN A 89 12.86 5.51 4.74
CA GLN A 89 12.43 5.92 3.41
C GLN A 89 13.63 6.21 2.50
N ARG A 90 13.39 6.14 1.18
CA ARG A 90 14.41 6.38 0.13
C ARG A 90 15.65 5.48 0.20
N GLN A 91 15.56 4.36 0.90
CA GLN A 91 16.60 3.33 1.00
C GLN A 91 16.20 2.03 0.28
N GLY A 92 15.16 2.08 -0.55
CA GLY A 92 14.68 0.94 -1.35
C GLY A 92 13.74 -0.02 -0.62
N VAL A 93 13.40 0.23 0.65
CA VAL A 93 12.48 -0.64 1.44
C VAL A 93 11.12 -0.76 0.77
N GLY A 94 10.50 0.37 0.39
CA GLY A 94 9.20 0.36 -0.31
C GLY A 94 9.24 -0.42 -1.63
N THR A 95 10.33 -0.34 -2.37
CA THR A 95 10.51 -1.12 -3.61
C THR A 95 10.59 -2.63 -3.32
N GLN A 96 11.27 -3.03 -2.25
CA GLN A 96 11.35 -4.43 -1.85
C GLN A 96 9.99 -4.95 -1.39
N LEU A 97 9.25 -4.20 -0.59
CA LEU A 97 7.89 -4.51 -0.16
C LEU A 97 6.95 -4.68 -1.37
N MET A 98 6.97 -3.71 -2.30
CA MET A 98 6.15 -3.78 -3.52
C MET A 98 6.49 -5.02 -4.36
N ARG A 99 7.75 -5.33 -4.58
CA ARG A 99 8.14 -6.54 -5.31
C ARG A 99 7.63 -7.79 -4.63
N ALA A 100 7.81 -7.91 -3.32
CA ALA A 100 7.37 -9.08 -2.56
C ALA A 100 5.85 -9.28 -2.59
N ILE A 101 5.06 -8.20 -2.45
CA ILE A 101 3.59 -8.31 -2.51
C ILE A 101 3.11 -8.65 -3.93
N LEU A 102 3.74 -8.10 -4.97
CA LEU A 102 3.44 -8.43 -6.36
C LEU A 102 3.80 -9.89 -6.69
N ASP A 103 4.94 -10.38 -6.20
CA ASP A 103 5.34 -11.79 -6.37
C ASP A 103 4.37 -12.73 -5.66
N THR A 104 3.83 -12.33 -4.51
CA THR A 104 2.76 -13.06 -3.82
C THR A 104 1.49 -13.14 -4.68
N GLY A 105 1.09 -12.04 -5.31
CA GLY A 105 -0.05 -12.00 -6.23
C GLY A 105 0.15 -12.93 -7.44
N ARG A 106 1.33 -12.91 -8.05
CA ARG A 106 1.69 -13.81 -9.17
C ARG A 106 1.65 -15.28 -8.75
N ALA A 107 2.23 -15.60 -7.60
CA ALA A 107 2.25 -16.96 -7.05
C ALA A 107 0.83 -17.50 -6.76
N ARG A 108 -0.12 -16.61 -6.45
CA ARG A 108 -1.55 -16.96 -6.27
C ARG A 108 -2.33 -17.03 -7.59
N GLY A 109 -1.72 -16.78 -8.74
CA GLY A 109 -2.36 -16.84 -10.06
C GLY A 109 -3.34 -15.70 -10.32
N LEU A 110 -3.18 -14.55 -9.66
CA LEU A 110 -4.02 -13.38 -9.89
C LEU A 110 -3.69 -12.73 -11.24
N VAL A 111 -4.65 -12.01 -11.83
CA VAL A 111 -4.50 -11.39 -13.15
C VAL A 111 -3.66 -10.12 -13.15
N GLY A 112 -3.44 -9.55 -11.97
CA GLY A 112 -2.68 -8.33 -11.80
C GLY A 112 -2.86 -7.73 -10.43
N ALA A 113 -2.34 -6.52 -10.26
CA ALA A 113 -2.47 -5.73 -9.05
C ALA A 113 -3.11 -4.37 -9.35
N THR A 114 -3.84 -3.85 -8.38
CA THR A 114 -4.50 -2.53 -8.44
C THR A 114 -4.15 -1.73 -7.19
N LEU A 115 -4.21 -0.42 -7.30
CA LEU A 115 -4.09 0.50 -6.17
C LEU A 115 -4.76 1.84 -6.49
N THR A 116 -4.97 2.63 -5.45
CA THR A 116 -5.34 4.04 -5.57
C THR A 116 -4.24 4.90 -4.94
N THR A 117 -3.98 6.08 -5.50
CA THR A 117 -2.89 6.94 -5.03
C THR A 117 -3.12 8.40 -5.38
N ASP A 118 -2.23 9.28 -4.91
CA ASP A 118 -2.19 10.70 -5.25
C ASP A 118 -1.37 10.93 -6.52
N ARG A 119 -1.98 11.57 -7.52
CA ARG A 119 -1.33 11.90 -8.80
C ARG A 119 -0.18 12.91 -8.65
N LEU A 120 -0.31 13.85 -7.73
CA LEU A 120 0.57 15.01 -7.63
C LEU A 120 1.72 14.82 -6.62
N ALA A 121 1.59 13.89 -5.69
CA ALA A 121 2.68 13.58 -4.78
C ALA A 121 3.84 12.93 -5.55
N ALA A 122 5.03 13.53 -5.42
CA ALA A 122 6.20 13.19 -6.24
C ALA A 122 6.69 11.73 -6.10
N PHE A 123 6.31 11.09 -4.99
CA PHE A 123 6.73 9.72 -4.65
C PHE A 123 5.61 8.68 -4.80
N ASN A 124 4.40 9.07 -5.22
CA ASN A 124 3.25 8.16 -5.32
C ASN A 124 3.06 7.61 -6.75
N ALA A 125 2.27 8.26 -7.60
CA ALA A 125 2.00 7.74 -8.94
C ALA A 125 3.28 7.50 -9.77
N ARG A 126 4.29 8.37 -9.64
CA ARG A 126 5.60 8.19 -10.29
C ARG A 126 6.34 6.95 -9.80
N PHE A 127 6.32 6.71 -8.49
CA PHE A 127 6.93 5.51 -7.90
C PHE A 127 6.28 4.24 -8.45
N TYR A 128 4.94 4.16 -8.43
CA TYR A 128 4.23 2.99 -8.96
C TYR A 128 4.41 2.80 -10.46
N ALA A 129 4.50 3.89 -11.22
CA ALA A 129 4.81 3.81 -12.66
C ALA A 129 6.18 3.15 -12.93
N THR A 130 7.19 3.38 -12.07
CA THR A 130 8.50 2.69 -12.21
C THR A 130 8.43 1.19 -11.97
N LEU A 131 7.36 0.71 -11.33
CA LEU A 131 7.09 -0.70 -11.08
C LEU A 131 6.19 -1.34 -12.14
N GLY A 132 5.74 -0.56 -13.14
CA GLY A 132 4.90 -1.03 -14.24
C GLY A 132 3.40 -0.79 -14.06
N PHE A 133 2.98 -0.02 -13.05
CA PHE A 133 1.59 0.42 -12.93
C PHE A 133 1.27 1.54 -13.90
N GLU A 134 0.07 1.50 -14.46
CA GLU A 134 -0.49 2.53 -15.34
C GLU A 134 -1.74 3.14 -14.71
N ILE A 135 -1.93 4.45 -14.90
CA ILE A 135 -3.18 5.13 -14.49
C ILE A 135 -4.29 4.61 -15.37
N ILE A 136 -5.41 4.22 -14.75
CA ILE A 136 -6.60 3.74 -15.43
C ILE A 136 -7.81 4.63 -15.13
N GLU A 137 -8.51 5.08 -16.17
CA GLU A 137 -9.64 6.02 -16.05
C GLU A 137 -10.90 5.47 -16.74
N GLY A 138 -12.05 6.02 -16.34
CA GLY A 138 -13.34 5.74 -16.97
C GLY A 138 -13.79 4.28 -16.86
N SER A 139 -14.46 3.79 -17.89
CA SER A 139 -15.06 2.45 -17.93
C SER A 139 -14.04 1.30 -18.06
N ALA A 140 -12.77 1.61 -18.26
CA ALA A 140 -11.71 0.60 -18.28
C ALA A 140 -11.27 0.16 -16.87
N ARG A 141 -11.73 0.85 -15.81
CA ARG A 141 -11.47 0.45 -14.43
C ARG A 141 -12.19 -0.85 -14.09
N PRO A 142 -11.54 -1.80 -13.41
CA PRO A 142 -12.24 -2.86 -12.68
C PRO A 142 -13.29 -2.27 -11.72
N CYS A 143 -14.41 -2.98 -11.52
CA CYS A 143 -15.52 -2.45 -10.70
C CYS A 143 -15.08 -2.06 -9.30
N HIS A 144 -14.31 -2.89 -8.62
CA HIS A 144 -13.81 -2.61 -7.27
C HIS A 144 -12.99 -1.31 -7.17
N LEU A 145 -12.26 -0.92 -8.24
CA LEU A 145 -11.52 0.35 -8.26
C LEU A 145 -12.44 1.56 -8.42
N ALA A 146 -13.52 1.43 -9.18
CA ALA A 146 -14.50 2.51 -9.33
C ALA A 146 -15.20 2.80 -8.02
N ASP A 147 -15.63 1.76 -7.31
CA ASP A 147 -16.29 1.86 -6.00
C ASP A 147 -15.33 2.47 -4.97
N ARG A 148 -14.10 1.97 -4.90
CA ARG A 148 -13.07 2.46 -3.97
C ARG A 148 -12.72 3.93 -4.18
N ILE A 149 -12.54 4.39 -5.41
CA ILE A 149 -12.33 5.82 -5.71
C ILE A 149 -13.51 6.65 -5.23
N THR A 150 -14.73 6.16 -5.43
CA THR A 150 -15.95 6.84 -4.99
C THR A 150 -15.99 6.96 -3.46
N ASP A 151 -15.69 5.88 -2.74
CA ASP A 151 -15.66 5.85 -1.28
C ASP A 151 -14.58 6.78 -0.71
N GLU A 152 -13.40 6.79 -1.32
CA GLU A 152 -12.30 7.69 -0.93
C GLU A 152 -12.65 9.16 -1.13
N ILE A 153 -13.28 9.52 -2.26
CA ILE A 153 -13.76 10.89 -2.51
C ILE A 153 -14.83 11.27 -1.48
N ASN A 154 -15.76 10.39 -1.17
CA ASN A 154 -16.76 10.60 -0.14
C ASN A 154 -16.17 10.76 1.26
N SER A 155 -15.01 10.12 1.51
CA SER A 155 -14.24 10.23 2.75
C SER A 155 -13.36 11.47 2.82
N GLY A 156 -13.35 12.32 1.78
CA GLY A 156 -12.69 13.63 1.78
C GLY A 156 -11.38 13.70 0.98
N PHE A 157 -11.03 12.66 0.22
CA PHE A 157 -9.91 12.76 -0.73
C PHE A 157 -10.27 13.69 -1.90
N ASP A 158 -9.29 14.44 -2.38
CA ASP A 158 -9.46 15.36 -3.50
C ASP A 158 -9.62 14.58 -4.82
N PRO A 159 -10.77 14.65 -5.50
CA PRO A 159 -11.01 13.93 -6.75
C PRO A 159 -10.06 14.34 -7.89
N ALA A 160 -9.50 15.56 -7.85
CA ALA A 160 -8.53 16.01 -8.85
C ALA A 160 -7.14 15.37 -8.66
N ARG A 161 -6.87 14.86 -7.48
CA ARG A 161 -5.59 14.26 -7.11
C ARG A 161 -5.64 12.74 -7.05
N ARG A 162 -6.78 12.16 -6.69
CA ARG A 162 -6.93 10.71 -6.50
C ARG A 162 -7.03 9.97 -7.83
N VAL A 163 -6.19 8.97 -8.03
CA VAL A 163 -6.15 8.15 -9.25
C VAL A 163 -6.10 6.67 -8.91
N ALA A 164 -6.70 5.88 -9.79
CA ALA A 164 -6.56 4.42 -9.78
C ALA A 164 -5.42 4.02 -10.72
N MET A 165 -4.65 3.04 -10.31
CA MET A 165 -3.60 2.45 -11.13
C MET A 165 -3.73 0.93 -11.15
N LEU A 166 -3.32 0.29 -12.24
CA LEU A 166 -3.27 -1.15 -12.35
C LEU A 166 -2.00 -1.61 -13.08
N MET A 167 -1.63 -2.86 -12.81
CA MET A 167 -0.60 -3.61 -13.51
C MET A 167 -1.12 -5.02 -13.77
N ARG A 168 -0.94 -5.55 -14.98
CA ARG A 168 -1.22 -6.97 -15.30
C ARG A 168 0.03 -7.81 -15.07
N PHE A 169 -0.18 -9.02 -14.59
CA PHE A 169 0.91 -9.98 -14.36
C PHE A 169 1.28 -10.77 -15.60
#